data_6ca856356629051500947108d702a1e1
#
_entry.id   6ca856356629051500947108d702a1e1
#
_cell.length_a   1.000
_cell.length_b   1.000
_cell.length_c   1.000
_cell.angle_alpha   90.00
_cell.angle_beta   90.00
_cell.angle_gamma   90.00
#
_symmetry.space_group_name_H-M   'P 1'
#
loop_
_entity.id
_entity.type
_entity.pdbx_description
1 polymer ?
#
loop_
_entity_poly.entity_id
_entity_poly.type
_entity_poly.pdbx_seq_one_letter_code
_entity_poly.pdbx_strand_id
1 'polypeptide(L)'
;MQALSQQAVRILRLFGDQESQRVLLSVGAEQEYFIVDRERYLKRRDLIYTGRTLFGAPAPKGQELEDQYFGVIRERVGEFMADLNTELWKMGITATTQHNEVAPAQHESAPIYSTCNVAVDQNQLTMETMKRVATRHGLVCLLHEKPFAGVNGSGKHNNWSLNSDTGENLLDPGTTPNDNLQFLLVLSCVIKAVDRHADLLRMSAACPGNDQRLGADEAPPAIISIFLGNQLSDVVNQIVENGTAAGCIEGGRLDTGVSTLPVIDQDATDRNRTSPFAFTGNKFEFRMVGSSESIANSNTVISTIVAEAFCEAADVLEKSENFERDVNLLIAENMRNHRRVLFNGNGYSEEWRQEAARRGLPNLPNMVSAIPALTEEKTVEMFEKFGVFTKAELESRSEVLYETYAKTTAIEARTMLHMAGKHYIPAVVRYTARLADSICKVRSACPEAGTGVQERLLKETGELLAQASEAQKCLEEAVEKMNNIDNVREMATFCRDGIVPAMRALRTPIDRLELIVDKAIWPVPTYGDLRVEVGYLLLIKTFRPKISEGKKVRKETVTVSFRVQ
;
A
#
# COMPACT_ATOMS: atom_id res chain seq x y z
N MET A 1 -9.75 21.57 -2.78
CA MET A 1 -8.87 22.40 -3.65
C MET A 1 -9.22 23.90 -3.56
N GLN A 2 -10.46 24.33 -3.83
CA GLN A 2 -10.82 25.75 -3.80
C GLN A 2 -10.58 26.38 -2.42
N ALA A 3 -11.01 25.76 -1.33
CA ALA A 3 -10.77 26.24 0.03
C ALA A 3 -9.27 26.44 0.31
N LEU A 4 -8.44 25.42 -0.03
CA LEU A 4 -6.98 25.51 0.13
C LEU A 4 -6.39 26.66 -0.70
N SER A 5 -6.78 26.78 -1.98
CA SER A 5 -6.31 27.84 -2.86
C SER A 5 -6.64 29.24 -2.31
N GLN A 6 -7.84 29.44 -1.83
CA GLN A 6 -8.26 30.73 -1.24
C GLN A 6 -7.40 31.10 -0.03
N GLN A 7 -7.14 30.17 0.89
CA GLN A 7 -6.34 30.45 2.07
C GLN A 7 -4.85 30.60 1.75
N ALA A 8 -4.32 29.80 0.82
CA ALA A 8 -2.94 29.92 0.37
C ALA A 8 -2.67 31.27 -0.33
N VAL A 9 -3.60 31.75 -1.16
CA VAL A 9 -3.48 33.09 -1.78
C VAL A 9 -3.47 34.20 -0.72
N ARG A 10 -4.24 34.09 0.37
CA ARG A 10 -4.16 35.05 1.50
C ARG A 10 -2.73 35.09 2.08
N ILE A 11 -2.11 33.92 2.29
CA ILE A 11 -0.71 33.85 2.74
C ILE A 11 0.23 34.51 1.74
N LEU A 12 0.13 34.19 0.45
CA LEU A 12 0.98 34.80 -0.59
C LEU A 12 0.86 36.33 -0.63
N ARG A 13 -0.37 36.87 -0.48
CA ARG A 13 -0.61 38.33 -0.42
C ARG A 13 0.13 38.99 0.75
N LEU A 14 0.22 38.32 1.89
CA LEU A 14 0.95 38.81 3.06
C LEU A 14 2.47 38.86 2.84
N PHE A 15 3.01 37.98 2.00
CA PHE A 15 4.42 38.01 1.58
C PHE A 15 4.68 38.91 0.36
N GLY A 16 3.66 39.66 -0.11
CA GLY A 16 3.82 40.66 -1.18
C GLY A 16 3.54 40.18 -2.59
N ASP A 17 3.20 38.90 -2.79
CA ASP A 17 2.78 38.40 -4.10
C ASP A 17 1.41 38.98 -4.48
N GLN A 18 1.39 39.86 -5.49
CA GLN A 18 0.20 40.49 -6.04
C GLN A 18 -0.24 39.86 -7.37
N GLU A 19 0.55 38.96 -7.93
CA GLU A 19 0.33 38.39 -9.26
C GLU A 19 -0.48 37.09 -9.22
N SER A 20 -0.14 36.17 -8.32
CA SER A 20 -0.81 34.87 -8.19
C SER A 20 -2.30 35.03 -7.88
N GLN A 21 -3.15 34.38 -8.66
CA GLN A 21 -4.60 34.39 -8.46
C GLN A 21 -5.09 33.09 -7.82
N ARG A 22 -4.32 32.02 -7.96
CA ARG A 22 -4.64 30.68 -7.46
C ARG A 22 -3.40 29.95 -6.99
N VAL A 23 -3.61 29.08 -6.01
CA VAL A 23 -2.64 28.03 -5.66
C VAL A 23 -3.23 26.69 -6.07
N LEU A 24 -2.49 25.95 -6.88
CA LEU A 24 -2.89 24.67 -7.42
C LEU A 24 -2.24 23.55 -6.61
N LEU A 25 -3.04 22.56 -6.27
CA LEU A 25 -2.54 21.34 -5.67
C LEU A 25 -2.00 20.44 -6.78
N SER A 26 -0.72 20.12 -6.75
CA SER A 26 -0.06 19.16 -7.62
C SER A 26 0.06 17.81 -6.94
N VAL A 27 -0.32 16.74 -7.66
CA VAL A 27 -0.32 15.37 -7.14
C VAL A 27 0.27 14.42 -8.17
N GLY A 28 1.10 13.48 -7.70
CA GLY A 28 1.59 12.33 -8.45
C GLY A 28 1.44 11.07 -7.61
N ALA A 29 0.65 10.12 -8.06
CA ALA A 29 0.43 8.87 -7.37
C ALA A 29 1.29 7.76 -7.97
N GLU A 30 2.21 7.19 -7.20
CA GLU A 30 3.01 6.03 -7.55
C GLU A 30 2.17 4.78 -7.32
N GLN A 31 1.75 4.10 -8.40
CA GLN A 31 0.86 2.95 -8.32
C GLN A 31 1.63 1.65 -8.24
N GLU A 32 1.64 1.02 -7.08
CA GLU A 32 2.13 -0.35 -6.91
C GLU A 32 1.05 -1.38 -7.27
N TYR A 33 1.47 -2.52 -7.82
CA TYR A 33 0.58 -3.60 -8.23
C TYR A 33 1.32 -4.94 -8.34
N PHE A 34 0.56 -6.05 -8.33
CA PHE A 34 1.11 -7.38 -8.61
C PHE A 34 0.65 -7.89 -9.97
N ILE A 35 1.51 -8.64 -10.65
CA ILE A 35 1.20 -9.33 -11.90
C ILE A 35 1.30 -10.84 -11.70
N VAL A 36 0.22 -11.56 -12.00
CA VAL A 36 0.15 -13.01 -11.90
C VAL A 36 -0.32 -13.64 -13.20
N ASP A 37 0.01 -14.93 -13.38
CA ASP A 37 -0.45 -15.70 -14.54
C ASP A 37 -1.96 -15.92 -14.49
N ARG A 38 -2.67 -15.65 -15.61
CA ARG A 38 -4.13 -15.73 -15.68
C ARG A 38 -4.66 -17.15 -15.54
N GLU A 39 -3.98 -18.16 -16.09
CA GLU A 39 -4.45 -19.56 -15.99
C GLU A 39 -4.41 -20.05 -14.54
N ARG A 40 -3.41 -19.63 -13.78
CA ARG A 40 -3.24 -19.96 -12.37
C ARG A 40 -4.21 -19.18 -11.49
N TYR A 41 -4.39 -17.88 -11.78
CA TYR A 41 -5.36 -17.02 -11.10
C TYR A 41 -6.79 -17.60 -11.19
N LEU A 42 -7.21 -18.09 -12.36
CA LEU A 42 -8.55 -18.64 -12.54
C LEU A 42 -8.83 -19.90 -11.72
N LYS A 43 -7.79 -20.53 -11.13
CA LYS A 43 -7.90 -21.68 -10.21
C LYS A 43 -7.98 -21.24 -8.74
N ARG A 44 -7.88 -19.93 -8.44
CA ARG A 44 -7.89 -19.36 -7.09
C ARG A 44 -9.15 -18.54 -6.86
N ARG A 45 -10.14 -19.13 -6.19
CA ARG A 45 -11.42 -18.45 -5.91
C ARG A 45 -11.25 -17.23 -4.99
N ASP A 46 -10.33 -17.29 -4.03
CA ASP A 46 -9.97 -16.18 -3.16
C ASP A 46 -9.47 -14.97 -3.96
N LEU A 47 -8.52 -15.15 -4.88
CA LEU A 47 -8.06 -14.05 -5.74
C LEU A 47 -9.17 -13.46 -6.61
N ILE A 48 -10.07 -14.32 -7.14
CA ILE A 48 -11.18 -13.87 -7.99
C ILE A 48 -12.21 -13.04 -7.20
N TYR A 49 -12.58 -13.47 -5.99
CA TYR A 49 -13.65 -12.83 -5.22
C TYR A 49 -13.16 -11.73 -4.29
N THR A 50 -11.91 -11.78 -3.82
CA THR A 50 -11.40 -10.89 -2.78
C THR A 50 -10.13 -10.12 -3.18
N GLY A 51 -9.51 -10.43 -4.32
CA GLY A 51 -8.27 -9.81 -4.76
C GLY A 51 -7.02 -10.25 -3.99
N ARG A 52 -7.16 -11.09 -2.94
CA ARG A 52 -6.07 -11.60 -2.12
C ARG A 52 -6.18 -13.09 -1.84
N THR A 53 -5.05 -13.71 -1.51
CA THR A 53 -5.02 -15.10 -1.06
C THR A 53 -5.49 -15.20 0.39
N LEU A 54 -6.53 -15.99 0.63
CA LEU A 54 -7.07 -16.24 1.97
C LEU A 54 -6.36 -17.42 2.64
N PHE A 55 -5.75 -18.30 1.83
CA PHE A 55 -4.90 -19.42 2.23
C PHE A 55 -3.61 -19.43 1.40
N GLY A 56 -2.55 -19.93 1.97
CA GLY A 56 -1.27 -20.14 1.29
C GLY A 56 -0.09 -20.05 2.23
N ALA A 57 0.71 -21.11 2.24
CA ALA A 57 1.99 -21.13 2.93
C ALA A 57 3.01 -20.22 2.24
N PRO A 58 4.01 -19.68 2.97
CA PRO A 58 5.11 -18.95 2.37
C PRO A 58 5.83 -19.81 1.32
N ALA A 59 6.17 -19.20 0.18
CA ALA A 59 6.99 -19.89 -0.82
C ALA A 59 8.42 -20.15 -0.27
N PRO A 60 9.13 -21.18 -0.76
CA PRO A 60 10.51 -21.47 -0.33
C PRO A 60 11.47 -20.29 -0.53
N LYS A 61 11.18 -19.40 -1.45
CA LYS A 61 11.86 -18.14 -1.66
C LYS A 61 10.83 -17.02 -1.78
N GLY A 62 10.97 -16.01 -0.91
CA GLY A 62 10.21 -14.76 -0.92
C GLY A 62 11.04 -13.59 -1.48
N GLN A 63 11.23 -12.58 -0.68
CA GLN A 63 11.93 -11.33 -1.00
C GLN A 63 13.27 -11.15 -0.27
N GLU A 64 13.80 -12.21 0.34
CA GLU A 64 14.93 -12.17 1.29
C GLU A 64 16.23 -11.59 0.69
N LEU A 65 16.42 -11.71 -0.62
CA LEU A 65 17.61 -11.21 -1.31
C LEU A 65 17.38 -9.91 -2.07
N GLU A 66 16.16 -9.40 -2.06
CA GLU A 66 15.74 -8.21 -2.84
C GLU A 66 16.10 -8.31 -4.34
N ASP A 67 16.31 -9.53 -4.83
CA ASP A 67 16.79 -9.83 -6.18
C ASP A 67 15.73 -9.57 -7.26
N GLN A 68 14.48 -9.41 -6.89
CA GLN A 68 13.48 -8.90 -7.82
C GLN A 68 13.66 -7.39 -8.02
N TYR A 69 13.82 -6.61 -6.95
CA TYR A 69 13.97 -5.16 -7.01
C TYR A 69 15.16 -4.75 -7.89
N PHE A 70 16.30 -5.39 -7.70
CA PHE A 70 17.53 -5.14 -8.47
C PHE A 70 17.62 -5.96 -9.77
N GLY A 71 16.64 -6.83 -10.03
CA GLY A 71 16.61 -7.72 -11.17
C GLY A 71 16.03 -7.08 -12.43
N VAL A 72 16.19 -7.80 -13.55
CA VAL A 72 15.58 -7.40 -14.82
C VAL A 72 14.08 -7.66 -14.82
N ILE A 73 13.32 -6.81 -15.50
CA ILE A 73 11.90 -7.03 -15.77
C ILE A 73 11.79 -8.22 -16.73
N ARG A 74 10.97 -9.20 -16.39
CA ARG A 74 10.75 -10.39 -17.24
C ARG A 74 10.08 -9.99 -18.55
N GLU A 75 10.48 -10.61 -19.66
CA GLU A 75 10.05 -10.26 -21.02
C GLU A 75 8.53 -10.08 -21.15
N ARG A 76 7.73 -11.06 -20.73
CA ARG A 76 6.26 -11.00 -20.80
C ARG A 76 5.66 -9.85 -19.97
N VAL A 77 6.28 -9.49 -18.84
CA VAL A 77 5.89 -8.35 -18.01
C VAL A 77 6.33 -7.05 -18.68
N GLY A 78 7.52 -7.01 -19.29
CA GLY A 78 8.00 -5.86 -20.06
C GLY A 78 7.12 -5.55 -21.27
N GLU A 79 6.65 -6.57 -22.00
CA GLU A 79 5.67 -6.41 -23.08
C GLU A 79 4.35 -5.81 -22.58
N PHE A 80 3.84 -6.31 -21.45
CA PHE A 80 2.66 -5.74 -20.79
C PHE A 80 2.88 -4.26 -20.42
N MET A 81 4.03 -3.93 -19.83
CA MET A 81 4.36 -2.55 -19.42
C MET A 81 4.47 -1.61 -20.64
N ALA A 82 5.07 -2.07 -21.72
CA ALA A 82 5.18 -1.28 -22.97
C ALA A 82 3.81 -0.99 -23.59
N ASP A 83 2.93 -1.99 -23.67
CA ASP A 83 1.55 -1.83 -24.13
C ASP A 83 0.73 -0.93 -23.19
N LEU A 84 0.89 -1.08 -21.88
CA LEU A 84 0.25 -0.23 -20.88
C LEU A 84 0.62 1.24 -21.10
N ASN A 85 1.91 1.55 -21.22
CA ASN A 85 2.38 2.90 -21.50
C ASN A 85 1.76 3.47 -22.78
N THR A 86 1.73 2.65 -23.83
CA THR A 86 1.14 3.07 -25.12
C THR A 86 -0.34 3.43 -24.96
N GLU A 87 -1.13 2.64 -24.24
CA GLU A 87 -2.54 2.92 -23.98
C GLU A 87 -2.73 4.16 -23.08
N LEU A 88 -1.89 4.34 -22.08
CA LEU A 88 -1.94 5.50 -21.20
C LEU A 88 -1.59 6.79 -21.95
N TRP A 89 -0.55 6.77 -22.78
CA TRP A 89 -0.17 7.93 -23.60
C TRP A 89 -1.25 8.35 -24.60
N LYS A 90 -1.97 7.40 -25.19
CA LYS A 90 -3.14 7.70 -26.06
C LYS A 90 -4.25 8.45 -25.31
N MET A 91 -4.33 8.30 -23.98
CA MET A 91 -5.29 9.01 -23.13
C MET A 91 -4.71 10.30 -22.53
N GLY A 92 -3.47 10.68 -22.88
CA GLY A 92 -2.79 11.84 -22.32
C GLY A 92 -2.27 11.64 -20.89
N ILE A 93 -2.13 10.37 -20.44
CA ILE A 93 -1.57 10.03 -19.14
C ILE A 93 -0.09 9.73 -19.30
N THR A 94 0.76 10.59 -18.74
CA THR A 94 2.21 10.47 -18.84
C THR A 94 2.78 9.56 -17.75
N ALA A 95 2.58 8.23 -17.91
CA ALA A 95 3.32 7.24 -17.16
C ALA A 95 4.77 7.16 -17.69
N THR A 96 5.76 7.32 -16.83
CA THR A 96 7.18 7.42 -17.23
C THR A 96 8.05 6.36 -16.60
N THR A 97 7.76 6.01 -15.35
CA THR A 97 8.59 5.10 -14.56
C THR A 97 7.85 3.79 -14.38
N GLN A 98 8.52 2.70 -14.73
CA GLN A 98 8.07 1.33 -14.45
C GLN A 98 9.26 0.51 -14.00
N HIS A 99 9.15 -0.12 -12.85
CA HIS A 99 10.21 -0.96 -12.29
C HIS A 99 9.64 -2.10 -11.45
N ASN A 100 10.51 -3.03 -11.08
CA ASN A 100 10.20 -4.07 -10.14
C ASN A 100 10.18 -3.51 -8.71
N GLU A 101 9.25 -4.00 -7.89
CA GLU A 101 9.24 -3.80 -6.46
C GLU A 101 9.85 -5.01 -5.71
N VAL A 102 9.98 -4.89 -4.38
CA VAL A 102 10.71 -5.87 -3.56
C VAL A 102 10.03 -7.23 -3.55
N ALA A 103 8.70 -7.28 -3.46
CA ALA A 103 7.99 -8.55 -3.43
C ALA A 103 7.99 -9.23 -4.80
N PRO A 104 8.12 -10.57 -4.84
CA PRO A 104 8.03 -11.32 -6.10
C PRO A 104 6.74 -11.05 -6.86
N ALA A 105 6.86 -10.69 -8.13
CA ALA A 105 5.78 -10.32 -9.04
C ALA A 105 5.12 -8.95 -8.72
N GLN A 106 5.74 -8.14 -7.88
CA GLN A 106 5.32 -6.77 -7.62
C GLN A 106 6.05 -5.78 -8.52
N HIS A 107 5.33 -4.74 -8.94
CA HIS A 107 5.83 -3.70 -9.85
C HIS A 107 5.21 -2.36 -9.45
N GLU A 108 5.81 -1.27 -9.94
CA GLU A 108 5.32 0.09 -9.76
C GLU A 108 5.23 0.82 -11.10
N SER A 109 4.26 1.73 -11.20
CA SER A 109 4.13 2.69 -12.28
C SER A 109 3.91 4.09 -11.71
N ALA A 110 4.78 5.02 -12.05
CA ALA A 110 4.71 6.40 -11.61
C ALA A 110 4.45 7.35 -12.79
N PRO A 111 3.37 8.16 -12.74
CA PRO A 111 3.10 9.20 -13.73
C PRO A 111 3.87 10.49 -13.39
N ILE A 112 4.03 11.37 -14.36
CA ILE A 112 4.34 12.77 -14.09
C ILE A 112 3.16 13.38 -13.32
N TYR A 113 3.48 14.18 -12.29
CA TYR A 113 2.46 14.86 -11.49
C TYR A 113 1.57 15.80 -12.33
N SER A 114 0.35 16.00 -11.87
CA SER A 114 -0.64 16.88 -12.50
C SER A 114 -1.44 17.63 -11.43
N THR A 115 -2.33 18.52 -11.84
CA THR A 115 -3.29 19.10 -10.90
C THR A 115 -4.15 18.00 -10.28
N CYS A 116 -4.48 18.12 -9.01
CA CYS A 116 -5.06 17.06 -8.19
C CYS A 116 -6.30 16.41 -8.81
N ASN A 117 -7.25 17.18 -9.36
CA ASN A 117 -8.43 16.62 -10.00
C ASN A 117 -8.07 15.74 -11.20
N VAL A 118 -7.17 16.24 -12.06
CA VAL A 118 -6.68 15.48 -13.22
C VAL A 118 -5.92 14.23 -12.79
N ALA A 119 -5.03 14.35 -11.79
CA ALA A 119 -4.27 13.23 -11.26
C ALA A 119 -5.16 12.12 -10.67
N VAL A 120 -6.25 12.51 -9.98
CA VAL A 120 -7.25 11.56 -9.45
C VAL A 120 -7.92 10.78 -10.58
N ASP A 121 -8.41 11.48 -11.61
CA ASP A 121 -9.09 10.86 -12.75
C ASP A 121 -8.13 9.98 -13.56
N GLN A 122 -6.92 10.47 -13.79
CA GLN A 122 -5.85 9.72 -14.48
C GLN A 122 -5.48 8.45 -13.73
N ASN A 123 -5.40 8.47 -12.39
CA ASN A 123 -5.11 7.28 -11.60
C ASN A 123 -6.23 6.22 -11.72
N GLN A 124 -7.51 6.63 -11.72
CA GLN A 124 -8.63 5.70 -11.93
C GLN A 124 -8.57 5.05 -13.32
N LEU A 125 -8.31 5.84 -14.37
CA LEU A 125 -8.13 5.33 -15.72
C LEU A 125 -6.92 4.40 -15.84
N THR A 126 -5.83 4.72 -15.14
CA THR A 126 -4.63 3.87 -15.08
C THR A 126 -4.95 2.51 -14.49
N MET A 127 -5.62 2.47 -13.34
CA MET A 127 -6.01 1.23 -12.67
C MET A 127 -6.87 0.33 -13.56
N GLU A 128 -7.85 0.90 -14.26
CA GLU A 128 -8.72 0.15 -15.18
C GLU A 128 -7.93 -0.34 -16.40
N THR A 129 -7.05 0.51 -16.95
CA THR A 129 -6.22 0.16 -18.11
C THR A 129 -5.23 -0.94 -17.78
N MET A 130 -4.60 -0.92 -16.59
CA MET A 130 -3.72 -1.99 -16.10
C MET A 130 -4.42 -3.36 -16.15
N LYS A 131 -5.63 -3.46 -15.61
CA LYS A 131 -6.41 -4.71 -15.62
C LYS A 131 -6.71 -5.20 -17.03
N ARG A 132 -7.14 -4.28 -17.90
CA ARG A 132 -7.51 -4.58 -19.28
C ARG A 132 -6.30 -5.02 -20.11
N VAL A 133 -5.19 -4.31 -20.02
CA VAL A 133 -3.96 -4.63 -20.77
C VAL A 133 -3.34 -5.93 -20.26
N ALA A 134 -3.27 -6.14 -18.93
CA ALA A 134 -2.78 -7.41 -18.37
C ALA A 134 -3.53 -8.62 -18.94
N THR A 135 -4.85 -8.51 -19.09
CA THR A 135 -5.68 -9.59 -19.66
C THR A 135 -5.28 -9.93 -21.12
N ARG A 136 -4.88 -8.94 -21.93
CA ARG A 136 -4.40 -9.16 -23.32
C ARG A 136 -3.13 -9.99 -23.37
N HIS A 137 -2.26 -9.84 -22.36
CA HIS A 137 -1.01 -10.60 -22.21
C HIS A 137 -1.18 -11.93 -21.47
N GLY A 138 -2.42 -12.38 -21.22
CA GLY A 138 -2.67 -13.60 -20.42
C GLY A 138 -2.21 -13.47 -18.97
N LEU A 139 -2.20 -12.24 -18.46
CA LEU A 139 -1.84 -11.86 -17.10
C LEU A 139 -3.06 -11.32 -16.35
N VAL A 140 -2.94 -11.16 -15.04
CA VAL A 140 -3.89 -10.45 -14.19
C VAL A 140 -3.13 -9.45 -13.33
N CYS A 141 -3.57 -8.20 -13.37
CA CYS A 141 -3.08 -7.15 -12.48
C CYS A 141 -3.92 -7.15 -11.19
N LEU A 142 -3.28 -7.39 -10.06
CA LEU A 142 -3.88 -7.34 -8.74
C LEU A 142 -3.62 -5.96 -8.13
N LEU A 143 -4.68 -5.21 -7.97
CA LEU A 143 -4.70 -3.90 -7.29
C LEU A 143 -5.32 -4.09 -5.90
N HIS A 144 -4.65 -4.83 -5.03
CA HIS A 144 -5.03 -5.07 -3.65
C HIS A 144 -3.85 -4.73 -2.74
N GLU A 145 -4.13 -4.26 -1.53
CA GLU A 145 -3.12 -3.80 -0.58
C GLU A 145 -2.19 -4.91 -0.10
N LYS A 146 -2.69 -6.15 0.03
CA LYS A 146 -1.91 -7.31 0.49
C LYS A 146 -2.37 -8.59 -0.22
N PRO A 147 -2.07 -8.78 -1.51
CA PRO A 147 -2.48 -9.99 -2.24
C PRO A 147 -1.89 -11.27 -1.67
N PHE A 148 -0.67 -11.20 -1.12
CA PHE A 148 0.05 -12.34 -0.56
C PHE A 148 0.54 -12.02 0.85
N ALA A 149 0.35 -12.95 1.79
CA ALA A 149 0.89 -12.82 3.13
C ALA A 149 2.40 -13.09 3.15
N GLY A 150 3.13 -12.42 4.07
CA GLY A 150 4.56 -12.65 4.29
C GLY A 150 5.50 -11.99 3.29
N VAL A 151 5.00 -11.13 2.41
CA VAL A 151 5.78 -10.29 1.50
C VAL A 151 5.21 -8.87 1.48
N ASN A 152 5.90 -7.89 0.89
CA ASN A 152 5.42 -6.51 0.77
C ASN A 152 3.98 -6.46 0.22
N GLY A 153 3.21 -5.50 0.71
CA GLY A 153 1.93 -5.12 0.12
C GLY A 153 2.09 -4.02 -0.91
N SER A 154 0.99 -3.62 -1.54
CA SER A 154 0.94 -2.56 -2.53
C SER A 154 0.13 -1.36 -2.05
N GLY A 155 0.64 -0.18 -2.31
CA GLY A 155 0.00 1.09 -2.02
C GLY A 155 0.08 2.07 -3.17
N LYS A 156 -0.18 3.33 -2.83
CA LYS A 156 0.11 4.49 -3.67
C LYS A 156 0.84 5.51 -2.81
N HIS A 157 2.06 5.85 -3.20
CA HIS A 157 2.73 6.99 -2.60
C HIS A 157 2.16 8.26 -3.24
N ASN A 158 1.39 9.00 -2.47
CA ASN A 158 0.71 10.21 -2.93
C ASN A 158 1.63 11.41 -2.73
N ASN A 159 2.39 11.75 -3.77
CA ASN A 159 3.21 12.95 -3.79
C ASN A 159 2.31 14.18 -3.86
N TRP A 160 2.47 15.13 -2.94
CA TRP A 160 1.59 16.27 -2.73
C TRP A 160 2.40 17.57 -2.60
N SER A 161 2.10 18.58 -3.43
CA SER A 161 2.75 19.88 -3.39
C SER A 161 1.81 21.01 -3.77
N LEU A 162 2.18 22.24 -3.43
CA LEU A 162 1.41 23.45 -3.65
C LEU A 162 2.16 24.39 -4.59
N ASN A 163 1.54 24.73 -5.73
CA ASN A 163 2.15 25.63 -6.68
C ASN A 163 1.23 26.81 -6.99
N SER A 164 1.77 28.02 -7.00
CA SER A 164 1.05 29.18 -7.52
C SER A 164 0.79 29.03 -9.03
N ASP A 165 -0.17 29.75 -9.57
CA ASP A 165 -0.42 29.81 -11.02
C ASP A 165 0.65 30.62 -11.76
N THR A 166 1.57 31.26 -11.04
CA THR A 166 2.80 31.88 -11.57
C THR A 166 3.98 30.93 -11.60
N GLY A 167 3.84 29.72 -11.02
CA GLY A 167 4.84 28.63 -11.09
C GLY A 167 5.72 28.49 -9.85
N GLU A 168 5.49 29.24 -8.79
CA GLU A 168 6.21 29.11 -7.52
C GLU A 168 5.70 27.92 -6.71
N ASN A 169 6.61 27.07 -6.24
CA ASN A 169 6.29 25.98 -5.33
C ASN A 169 6.42 26.43 -3.88
N LEU A 170 5.32 26.48 -3.13
CA LEU A 170 5.27 26.93 -1.74
C LEU A 170 5.99 25.97 -0.76
N LEU A 171 6.31 24.77 -1.20
CA LEU A 171 7.07 23.77 -0.44
C LEU A 171 8.54 23.68 -0.90
N ASP A 172 9.02 24.61 -1.72
CA ASP A 172 10.42 24.69 -2.07
C ASP A 172 11.19 25.44 -0.99
N PRO A 173 12.10 24.77 -0.24
CA PRO A 173 12.88 25.43 0.82
C PRO A 173 13.90 26.43 0.27
N GLY A 174 14.25 26.34 -1.02
CA GLY A 174 15.35 27.06 -1.62
C GLY A 174 16.70 26.57 -1.12
N THR A 175 17.75 27.36 -1.37
CA THR A 175 19.13 27.03 -0.96
C THR A 175 19.40 27.32 0.53
N THR A 176 18.62 28.21 1.13
CA THR A 176 18.74 28.64 2.55
C THR A 176 17.38 28.51 3.25
N PRO A 177 16.97 27.27 3.63
CA PRO A 177 15.67 27.03 4.25
C PRO A 177 15.40 27.87 5.51
N ASN A 178 16.45 28.17 6.29
CA ASN A 178 16.37 28.96 7.51
C ASN A 178 15.97 30.43 7.28
N ASP A 179 16.23 30.97 6.08
CA ASP A 179 15.92 32.38 5.73
C ASP A 179 14.60 32.52 4.95
N ASN A 180 14.03 31.40 4.46
CA ASN A 180 12.78 31.40 3.69
C ASN A 180 11.56 31.38 4.60
N LEU A 181 11.16 32.56 5.08
CA LEU A 181 10.02 32.70 6.02
C LEU A 181 8.70 32.21 5.44
N GLN A 182 8.46 32.39 4.13
CA GLN A 182 7.24 31.88 3.48
C GLN A 182 7.19 30.37 3.52
N PHE A 183 8.26 29.70 3.13
CA PHE A 183 8.39 28.26 3.22
C PHE A 183 8.23 27.75 4.67
N LEU A 184 8.90 28.39 5.63
CA LEU A 184 8.83 28.01 7.05
C LEU A 184 7.42 28.20 7.62
N LEU A 185 6.70 29.23 7.23
CA LEU A 185 5.29 29.40 7.62
C LEU A 185 4.42 28.29 7.04
N VAL A 186 4.55 28.02 5.73
CA VAL A 186 3.82 26.93 5.05
C VAL A 186 4.12 25.58 5.70
N LEU A 187 5.40 25.28 5.95
CA LEU A 187 5.84 24.05 6.63
C LEU A 187 5.22 23.94 8.04
N SER A 188 5.26 25.03 8.82
CA SER A 188 4.71 25.06 10.19
C SER A 188 3.19 24.82 10.21
N CYS A 189 2.48 25.35 9.21
CA CYS A 189 1.04 25.14 9.03
C CYS A 189 0.73 23.68 8.64
N VAL A 190 1.53 23.05 7.78
CA VAL A 190 1.37 21.63 7.45
C VAL A 190 1.61 20.76 8.68
N ILE A 191 2.66 21.02 9.47
CA ILE A 191 2.94 20.31 10.72
C ILE A 191 1.75 20.43 11.70
N LYS A 192 1.23 21.63 11.88
CA LYS A 192 0.06 21.90 12.72
C LYS A 192 -1.19 21.15 12.24
N ALA A 193 -1.47 21.21 10.94
CA ALA A 193 -2.61 20.54 10.32
C ALA A 193 -2.57 19.03 10.54
N VAL A 194 -1.43 18.41 10.27
CA VAL A 194 -1.23 16.95 10.40
C VAL A 194 -1.28 16.52 11.87
N ASP A 195 -0.72 17.30 12.79
CA ASP A 195 -0.76 16.99 14.23
C ASP A 195 -2.19 17.05 14.80
N ARG A 196 -2.96 18.07 14.43
CA ARG A 196 -4.34 18.26 14.91
C ARG A 196 -5.32 17.23 14.38
N HIS A 197 -5.10 16.79 13.14
CA HIS A 197 -6.00 15.91 12.40
C HIS A 197 -5.33 14.59 11.99
N ALA A 198 -4.38 14.10 12.80
CA ALA A 198 -3.69 12.83 12.54
C ALA A 198 -4.65 11.65 12.44
N ASP A 199 -5.68 11.63 13.25
CA ASP A 199 -6.76 10.63 13.25
C ASP A 199 -7.57 10.67 11.94
N LEU A 200 -7.99 11.85 11.49
CA LEU A 200 -8.72 12.05 10.25
C LEU A 200 -7.84 11.71 9.03
N LEU A 201 -6.57 12.11 9.06
CA LEU A 201 -5.63 11.76 7.99
C LEU A 201 -5.41 10.23 7.91
N ARG A 202 -5.29 9.53 9.05
CA ARG A 202 -5.25 8.06 9.09
C ARG A 202 -6.55 7.46 8.54
N MET A 203 -7.70 8.01 8.90
CA MET A 203 -9.01 7.56 8.41
C MET A 203 -9.11 7.70 6.88
N SER A 204 -8.53 8.76 6.29
CA SER A 204 -8.59 9.02 4.84
C SER A 204 -7.98 7.92 3.97
N ALA A 205 -7.11 7.09 4.55
CA ALA A 205 -6.49 5.93 3.92
C ALA A 205 -6.99 4.59 4.52
N ALA A 206 -8.11 4.60 5.23
CA ALA A 206 -8.65 3.40 5.85
C ALA A 206 -9.46 2.58 4.84
N CYS A 207 -9.01 1.34 4.61
CA CYS A 207 -9.73 0.33 3.85
C CYS A 207 -9.43 -1.06 4.43
N PRO A 208 -10.27 -2.08 4.14
CA PRO A 208 -10.07 -3.44 4.66
C PRO A 208 -8.71 -4.04 4.28
N GLY A 209 -8.22 -3.74 3.07
CA GLY A 209 -6.91 -4.20 2.59
C GLY A 209 -5.73 -3.61 3.38
N ASN A 210 -5.81 -2.35 3.79
CA ASN A 210 -4.79 -1.70 4.61
C ASN A 210 -4.68 -2.27 6.02
N ASP A 211 -5.72 -2.88 6.56
CA ASP A 211 -5.65 -3.62 7.84
C ASP A 211 -4.69 -4.83 7.75
N GLN A 212 -4.44 -5.33 6.55
CA GLN A 212 -3.50 -6.43 6.27
C GLN A 212 -2.11 -5.92 5.85
N ARG A 213 -1.99 -4.68 5.36
CA ARG A 213 -0.77 -4.12 4.79
C ARG A 213 0.03 -3.28 5.79
N LEU A 214 -0.64 -2.37 6.54
CA LEU A 214 0.06 -1.35 7.35
C LEU A 214 0.88 -1.95 8.49
N GLY A 215 2.02 -1.31 8.75
CA GLY A 215 2.89 -1.59 9.90
C GLY A 215 4.04 -2.55 9.66
N ALA A 216 4.30 -2.97 8.42
CA ALA A 216 5.44 -3.78 8.04
C ALA A 216 5.73 -3.67 6.52
N ASP A 217 6.89 -4.14 6.09
CA ASP A 217 7.21 -4.35 4.68
C ASP A 217 6.98 -3.10 3.82
N GLU A 218 7.64 -1.98 4.14
CA GLU A 218 7.54 -0.66 3.49
C GLU A 218 6.19 0.06 3.63
N ALA A 219 5.17 -0.57 4.22
CA ALA A 219 3.92 0.10 4.55
C ALA A 219 4.02 0.81 5.91
N PRO A 220 3.66 2.11 6.01
CA PRO A 220 3.83 2.86 7.24
C PRO A 220 2.98 2.29 8.39
N PRO A 221 3.36 2.54 9.66
CA PRO A 221 2.54 2.18 10.80
C PRO A 221 1.24 2.99 10.83
N ALA A 222 0.25 2.50 11.58
CA ALA A 222 -1.06 3.14 11.73
C ALA A 222 -1.04 4.41 12.64
N ILE A 223 0.13 4.96 12.88
CA ILE A 223 0.38 6.18 13.63
C ILE A 223 0.90 7.23 12.66
N ILE A 224 0.18 8.34 12.51
CA ILE A 224 0.63 9.45 11.67
C ILE A 224 1.81 10.15 12.33
N SER A 225 2.90 10.29 11.58
CA SER A 225 4.06 11.12 11.92
C SER A 225 4.63 11.76 10.65
N ILE A 226 5.39 12.84 10.83
CA ILE A 226 6.06 13.56 9.74
C ILE A 226 7.56 13.31 9.83
N PHE A 227 8.15 12.92 8.71
CA PHE A 227 9.60 12.89 8.50
C PHE A 227 10.04 14.15 7.75
N LEU A 228 11.03 14.86 8.26
CA LEU A 228 11.58 16.08 7.66
C LEU A 228 13.01 15.93 7.12
N GLY A 229 13.71 14.87 7.51
CA GLY A 229 15.14 14.72 7.30
C GLY A 229 15.98 15.57 8.27
N ASN A 230 17.30 15.43 8.19
CA ASN A 230 18.21 16.02 9.18
C ASN A 230 18.26 17.55 9.08
N GLN A 231 18.31 18.10 7.87
CA GLN A 231 18.45 19.53 7.63
C GLN A 231 17.26 20.33 8.19
N LEU A 232 16.04 19.98 7.77
CA LEU A 232 14.86 20.70 8.26
C LEU A 232 14.57 20.43 9.73
N SER A 233 14.91 19.24 10.24
CA SER A 233 14.79 18.97 11.67
C SER A 233 15.71 19.84 12.52
N ASP A 234 16.92 20.11 12.05
CA ASP A 234 17.83 21.05 12.70
C ASP A 234 17.25 22.48 12.72
N VAL A 235 16.76 22.96 11.57
CA VAL A 235 16.10 24.28 11.47
C VAL A 235 14.91 24.39 12.43
N VAL A 236 14.05 23.36 12.47
CA VAL A 236 12.89 23.32 13.39
C VAL A 236 13.35 23.33 14.84
N ASN A 237 14.40 22.59 15.21
CA ASN A 237 14.90 22.58 16.59
C ASN A 237 15.45 23.95 16.99
N GLN A 238 16.24 24.61 16.12
CA GLN A 238 16.73 25.97 16.37
C GLN A 238 15.58 26.96 16.58
N ILE A 239 14.51 26.90 15.74
CA ILE A 239 13.34 27.76 15.88
C ILE A 239 12.60 27.51 17.20
N VAL A 240 12.45 26.25 17.60
CA VAL A 240 11.78 25.88 18.86
C VAL A 240 12.56 26.39 20.08
N GLU A 241 13.89 26.32 20.05
CA GLU A 241 14.78 26.69 21.15
C GLU A 241 15.02 28.20 21.22
N ASN A 242 15.28 28.83 20.08
CA ASN A 242 15.76 30.21 20.01
C ASN A 242 14.73 31.20 19.42
N GLY A 243 13.63 30.70 18.88
CA GLY A 243 12.61 31.51 18.18
C GLY A 243 12.90 31.75 16.70
N THR A 244 14.16 31.60 16.26
CA THR A 244 14.62 31.70 14.87
C THR A 244 15.74 30.71 14.61
N ALA A 245 16.00 30.38 13.33
CA ALA A 245 17.15 29.56 12.93
C ALA A 245 18.29 30.45 12.40
N ALA A 246 19.49 30.27 12.93
CA ALA A 246 20.67 31.05 12.54
C ALA A 246 21.43 30.46 11.34
N GLY A 247 21.10 29.23 10.93
CA GLY A 247 21.72 28.53 9.81
C GLY A 247 21.09 27.17 9.58
N CYS A 248 21.54 26.46 8.58
CA CYS A 248 21.11 25.09 8.31
C CYS A 248 22.34 24.19 8.06
N ILE A 249 22.19 22.90 8.28
CA ILE A 249 23.19 21.91 7.93
C ILE A 249 23.33 21.91 6.39
N GLU A 250 24.52 22.25 5.89
CA GLU A 250 24.79 22.16 4.45
C GLU A 250 24.79 20.69 4.02
N GLY A 251 24.24 20.41 2.85
CA GLY A 251 24.33 19.10 2.21
C GLY A 251 25.80 18.72 2.03
N GLY A 252 26.19 17.53 2.46
CA GLY A 252 27.55 17.03 2.28
C GLY A 252 27.90 16.87 0.79
N ARG A 253 29.19 17.01 0.45
CA ARG A 253 29.69 16.58 -0.85
C ARG A 253 30.29 15.19 -0.72
N LEU A 254 29.82 14.26 -1.52
CA LEU A 254 30.41 12.94 -1.63
C LEU A 254 31.56 13.01 -2.65
N ASP A 255 32.79 13.19 -2.14
CA ASP A 255 34.00 12.97 -2.92
C ASP A 255 34.39 11.50 -2.79
N THR A 256 34.25 10.76 -3.86
CA THR A 256 34.59 9.32 -3.90
C THR A 256 36.10 9.10 -3.92
N GLY A 257 36.94 10.15 -4.03
CA GLY A 257 38.39 10.06 -4.22
C GLY A 257 38.81 9.51 -5.59
N VAL A 258 37.84 9.27 -6.49
CA VAL A 258 38.08 8.73 -7.84
C VAL A 258 38.02 9.90 -8.84
N SER A 259 39.13 10.24 -9.45
CA SER A 259 39.27 11.41 -10.35
C SER A 259 38.39 11.39 -11.60
N THR A 260 37.84 10.24 -11.96
CA THR A 260 36.92 10.04 -13.11
C THR A 260 35.44 10.16 -12.75
N LEU A 261 35.11 10.22 -11.46
CA LEU A 261 33.74 10.43 -10.99
C LEU A 261 33.55 11.89 -10.58
N PRO A 262 32.43 12.53 -10.96
CA PRO A 262 32.15 13.89 -10.48
C PRO A 262 31.91 13.84 -8.96
N VAL A 263 32.24 14.95 -8.30
CA VAL A 263 31.81 15.19 -6.92
C VAL A 263 30.28 15.28 -6.97
N ILE A 264 29.61 14.45 -6.20
CA ILE A 264 28.13 14.39 -6.13
C ILE A 264 27.74 15.16 -4.87
N ASP A 265 26.87 16.15 -5.02
CA ASP A 265 26.25 16.79 -3.87
C ASP A 265 25.38 15.74 -3.18
N GLN A 266 25.65 15.50 -1.90
CA GLN A 266 24.86 14.57 -1.10
C GLN A 266 23.48 15.19 -0.89
N ASP A 267 22.45 14.49 -1.36
CA ASP A 267 21.07 14.90 -1.11
C ASP A 267 20.85 14.95 0.41
N ALA A 268 20.52 16.13 0.92
CA ALA A 268 20.23 16.33 2.34
C ALA A 268 18.84 15.76 2.73
N THR A 269 18.05 15.35 1.74
CA THR A 269 16.76 14.70 1.94
C THR A 269 16.95 13.18 1.99
N ASP A 270 17.08 12.63 3.20
CA ASP A 270 17.05 11.20 3.41
C ASP A 270 15.61 10.66 3.26
N ARG A 271 15.45 9.48 2.66
CA ARG A 271 14.14 8.82 2.56
C ARG A 271 13.93 7.92 3.76
N ASN A 272 12.94 8.20 4.59
CA ASN A 272 12.49 7.28 5.61
C ASN A 272 11.28 6.48 5.09
N ARG A 273 11.53 5.25 4.62
CA ARG A 273 10.50 4.35 4.07
C ARG A 273 9.44 3.94 5.10
N THR A 274 9.69 4.15 6.40
CA THR A 274 8.75 3.82 7.48
C THR A 274 7.83 4.99 7.86
N SER A 275 8.07 6.20 7.34
CA SER A 275 7.26 7.37 7.67
C SER A 275 5.96 7.41 6.84
N PRO A 276 4.81 7.65 7.47
CA PRO A 276 3.54 7.78 6.76
C PRO A 276 3.41 9.10 5.97
N PHE A 277 4.11 10.15 6.38
CA PHE A 277 4.09 11.46 5.75
C PHE A 277 5.50 12.05 5.74
N ALA A 278 6.17 11.99 4.59
CA ALA A 278 7.58 12.35 4.47
C ALA A 278 7.76 13.57 3.59
N PHE A 279 8.60 14.52 4.03
CA PHE A 279 9.06 15.62 3.19
C PHE A 279 10.20 15.14 2.28
N THR A 280 10.06 15.34 0.97
CA THR A 280 11.02 14.84 -0.03
C THR A 280 11.51 15.97 -0.95
N GLY A 281 12.16 16.96 -0.35
CA GLY A 281 12.83 18.09 -1.02
C GLY A 281 11.92 19.28 -1.31
N ASN A 282 10.81 19.11 -2.03
CA ASN A 282 9.88 20.18 -2.38
C ASN A 282 8.41 19.74 -2.39
N LYS A 283 8.11 18.64 -1.73
CA LYS A 283 6.79 18.04 -1.62
C LYS A 283 6.70 17.14 -0.40
N PHE A 284 5.49 16.80 -0.02
CA PHE A 284 5.22 15.70 0.91
C PHE A 284 4.76 14.45 0.18
N GLU A 285 5.15 13.31 0.69
CA GLU A 285 4.73 12.00 0.23
C GLU A 285 3.87 11.34 1.29
N PHE A 286 2.57 11.14 1.00
CA PHE A 286 1.66 10.41 1.87
C PHE A 286 1.59 8.95 1.42
N ARG A 287 2.14 8.04 2.24
CA ARG A 287 2.46 6.65 1.88
C ARG A 287 1.40 5.63 2.28
N MET A 288 0.28 6.07 2.86
CA MET A 288 -0.73 5.16 3.44
C MET A 288 -1.81 4.73 2.46
N VAL A 289 -2.01 5.40 1.34
CA VAL A 289 -3.11 5.08 0.42
C VAL A 289 -2.96 3.67 -0.12
N GLY A 290 -4.05 2.89 -0.07
CA GLY A 290 -4.09 1.52 -0.57
C GLY A 290 -4.03 1.44 -2.10
N SER A 291 -3.49 0.35 -2.63
CA SER A 291 -3.38 0.13 -4.08
C SER A 291 -4.73 0.14 -4.80
N SER A 292 -5.78 -0.36 -4.18
CA SER A 292 -7.14 -0.38 -4.74
C SER A 292 -7.89 0.95 -4.61
N GLU A 293 -7.44 1.84 -3.71
CA GLU A 293 -8.17 3.03 -3.32
C GLU A 293 -8.00 4.21 -4.28
N SER A 294 -8.97 5.13 -4.26
CA SER A 294 -8.82 6.43 -4.89
C SER A 294 -8.00 7.37 -4.01
N ILE A 295 -7.09 8.13 -4.62
CA ILE A 295 -6.35 9.18 -3.92
C ILE A 295 -7.22 10.39 -3.56
N ALA A 296 -8.47 10.46 -4.01
CA ALA A 296 -9.39 11.59 -3.79
C ALA A 296 -9.63 11.85 -2.29
N ASN A 297 -9.89 10.80 -1.51
CA ASN A 297 -10.21 10.95 -0.08
C ASN A 297 -9.05 11.57 0.70
N SER A 298 -7.84 11.03 0.53
CA SER A 298 -6.64 11.53 1.22
C SER A 298 -6.31 12.97 0.80
N ASN A 299 -6.40 13.28 -0.49
CA ASN A 299 -6.17 14.65 -0.97
C ASN A 299 -7.24 15.65 -0.49
N THR A 300 -8.50 15.22 -0.35
CA THR A 300 -9.57 16.04 0.23
C THR A 300 -9.26 16.37 1.68
N VAL A 301 -8.87 15.37 2.47
CA VAL A 301 -8.51 15.57 3.88
C VAL A 301 -7.28 16.46 4.01
N ILE A 302 -6.16 16.12 3.36
CA ILE A 302 -4.91 16.91 3.43
C ILE A 302 -5.18 18.36 3.04
N SER A 303 -5.91 18.59 1.94
CA SER A 303 -6.20 19.95 1.49
C SER A 303 -7.05 20.74 2.47
N THR A 304 -8.00 20.12 3.15
CA THR A 304 -8.92 20.82 4.06
C THR A 304 -8.25 21.13 5.40
N ILE A 305 -7.49 20.17 5.97
CA ILE A 305 -6.74 20.42 7.22
C ILE A 305 -5.66 21.48 7.04
N VAL A 306 -5.00 21.54 5.87
CA VAL A 306 -4.01 22.58 5.56
C VAL A 306 -4.69 23.91 5.29
N ALA A 307 -5.88 23.93 4.64
CA ALA A 307 -6.66 25.15 4.47
C ALA A 307 -7.08 25.76 5.83
N GLU A 308 -7.44 24.93 6.81
CA GLU A 308 -7.72 25.38 8.17
C GLU A 308 -6.51 26.07 8.80
N ALA A 309 -5.34 25.44 8.76
CA ALA A 309 -4.12 26.00 9.32
C ALA A 309 -3.70 27.31 8.63
N PHE A 310 -3.84 27.39 7.30
CA PHE A 310 -3.58 28.62 6.54
C PHE A 310 -4.59 29.73 6.87
N CYS A 311 -5.88 29.39 7.05
CA CYS A 311 -6.90 30.34 7.46
C CYS A 311 -6.55 30.95 8.82
N GLU A 312 -6.22 30.12 9.81
CA GLU A 312 -5.84 30.60 11.14
C GLU A 312 -4.58 31.48 11.11
N ALA A 313 -3.57 31.09 10.31
CA ALA A 313 -2.35 31.90 10.14
C ALA A 313 -2.65 33.25 9.48
N ALA A 314 -3.43 33.26 8.40
CA ALA A 314 -3.82 34.50 7.72
C ALA A 314 -4.64 35.41 8.63
N ASP A 315 -5.60 34.90 9.41
CA ASP A 315 -6.43 35.65 10.34
C ASP A 315 -5.62 36.37 11.43
N VAL A 316 -4.48 35.82 11.82
CA VAL A 316 -3.52 36.42 12.75
C VAL A 316 -2.65 37.45 12.04
N LEU A 317 -2.04 37.10 10.91
CA LEU A 317 -1.05 37.95 10.25
C LEU A 317 -1.65 39.14 9.51
N GLU A 318 -2.90 39.08 9.05
CA GLU A 318 -3.63 40.22 8.47
C GLU A 318 -3.87 41.38 9.46
N LYS A 319 -3.78 41.08 10.76
CA LYS A 319 -3.95 42.05 11.84
C LYS A 319 -2.62 42.53 12.40
N SER A 320 -1.51 42.07 11.86
CA SER A 320 -0.17 42.35 12.37
C SER A 320 0.24 43.81 12.09
N GLU A 321 0.77 44.48 13.12
CA GLU A 321 1.43 45.77 12.99
C GLU A 321 2.94 45.65 12.64
N ASN A 322 3.52 44.46 12.86
CA ASN A 322 4.91 44.14 12.54
C ASN A 322 4.99 42.73 11.96
N PHE A 323 4.79 42.61 10.65
CA PHE A 323 4.67 41.37 9.94
C PHE A 323 5.85 40.42 10.17
N GLU A 324 7.10 40.91 10.03
CA GLU A 324 8.29 40.05 10.15
C GLU A 324 8.43 39.48 11.58
N ARG A 325 8.14 40.27 12.62
CA ARG A 325 8.14 39.76 13.99
C ARG A 325 7.05 38.73 14.20
N ASP A 326 5.84 39.02 13.75
CA ASP A 326 4.66 38.23 14.08
C ASP A 326 4.64 36.92 13.27
N VAL A 327 5.17 36.87 12.04
CA VAL A 327 5.36 35.62 11.29
C VAL A 327 6.38 34.72 11.97
N ASN A 328 7.51 35.25 12.45
CA ASN A 328 8.50 34.45 13.19
C ASN A 328 7.91 33.89 14.50
N LEU A 329 7.14 34.69 15.23
CA LEU A 329 6.46 34.22 16.45
C LEU A 329 5.46 33.11 16.15
N LEU A 330 4.66 33.25 15.09
CA LEU A 330 3.67 32.24 14.70
C LEU A 330 4.33 30.95 14.25
N ILE A 331 5.42 31.01 13.47
CA ILE A 331 6.21 29.85 13.08
C ILE A 331 6.73 29.13 14.32
N ALA A 332 7.35 29.86 15.23
CA ALA A 332 7.92 29.30 16.46
C ALA A 332 6.83 28.67 17.36
N GLU A 333 5.68 29.33 17.48
CA GLU A 333 4.54 28.81 18.24
C GLU A 333 3.99 27.52 17.63
N ASN A 334 3.72 27.50 16.30
CA ASN A 334 3.25 26.31 15.60
C ASN A 334 4.23 25.15 15.75
N MET A 335 5.52 25.37 15.50
CA MET A 335 6.54 24.32 15.62
C MET A 335 6.66 23.79 17.05
N ARG A 336 6.65 24.67 18.06
CA ARG A 336 6.72 24.27 19.47
C ARG A 336 5.53 23.43 19.91
N ASN A 337 4.32 23.86 19.54
CA ASN A 337 3.09 23.22 19.98
C ASN A 337 2.78 21.90 19.25
N HIS A 338 3.27 21.76 18.01
CA HIS A 338 2.93 20.63 17.12
C HIS A 338 4.09 19.71 16.78
N ARG A 339 5.31 19.95 17.35
CA ARG A 339 6.49 19.09 17.08
C ARG A 339 6.32 17.62 17.49
N ARG A 340 5.31 17.29 18.30
CA ARG A 340 5.05 15.92 18.75
C ARG A 340 4.83 14.94 17.59
N VAL A 341 4.36 15.41 16.44
CA VAL A 341 4.13 14.59 15.24
C VAL A 341 5.42 14.33 14.44
N LEU A 342 6.50 15.08 14.71
CA LEU A 342 7.77 14.94 14.00
C LEU A 342 8.54 13.70 14.50
N PHE A 343 8.94 12.85 13.57
CA PHE A 343 9.70 11.64 13.88
C PHE A 343 10.58 11.21 12.69
N ASN A 344 11.88 11.13 12.91
CA ASN A 344 12.86 10.73 11.88
C ASN A 344 13.40 9.31 12.07
N GLY A 345 12.94 8.58 13.09
CA GLY A 345 13.42 7.24 13.41
C GLY A 345 12.67 6.12 12.67
N ASN A 346 12.92 4.88 13.10
CA ASN A 346 12.25 3.70 12.57
C ASN A 346 10.81 3.60 13.08
N GLY A 347 9.83 3.86 12.21
CA GLY A 347 8.39 3.80 12.52
C GLY A 347 7.86 2.42 12.89
N TYR A 348 8.59 1.34 12.60
CA TYR A 348 8.18 -0.03 12.93
C TYR A 348 8.57 -0.46 14.33
N SER A 349 9.45 0.28 15.00
CA SER A 349 9.97 -0.09 16.30
C SER A 349 8.90 -0.05 17.40
N GLU A 350 9.05 -0.90 18.41
CA GLU A 350 8.17 -0.88 19.59
C GLU A 350 8.41 0.38 20.43
N GLU A 351 9.65 0.87 20.45
CA GLU A 351 10.02 2.12 21.12
C GLU A 351 9.25 3.30 20.52
N TRP A 352 9.04 3.32 19.18
CA TRP A 352 8.22 4.34 18.55
C TRP A 352 6.76 4.26 18.98
N ARG A 353 6.18 3.06 19.05
CA ARG A 353 4.79 2.89 19.52
C ARG A 353 4.58 3.43 20.92
N GLN A 354 5.52 3.14 21.83
CA GLN A 354 5.51 3.64 23.20
C GLN A 354 5.70 5.16 23.25
N GLU A 355 6.64 5.69 22.50
CA GLU A 355 6.90 7.13 22.41
C GLU A 355 5.71 7.89 21.80
N ALA A 356 5.10 7.36 20.74
CA ALA A 356 3.90 7.94 20.13
C ALA A 356 2.73 8.01 21.13
N ALA A 357 2.53 6.93 21.90
CA ALA A 357 1.53 6.93 22.98
C ALA A 357 1.84 7.96 24.05
N ARG A 358 3.11 8.10 24.47
CA ARG A 358 3.56 9.13 25.43
C ARG A 358 3.31 10.55 24.92
N ARG A 359 3.48 10.76 23.59
CA ARG A 359 3.20 12.04 22.92
C ARG A 359 1.70 12.29 22.69
N GLY A 360 0.83 11.31 22.97
CA GLY A 360 -0.60 11.39 22.75
C GLY A 360 -0.98 11.36 21.26
N LEU A 361 -0.17 10.72 20.41
CA LEU A 361 -0.50 10.51 19.01
C LEU A 361 -1.48 9.33 18.87
N PRO A 362 -2.55 9.44 18.06
CA PRO A 362 -3.50 8.36 17.87
C PRO A 362 -2.87 7.17 17.13
N ASN A 363 -3.11 5.96 17.65
CA ASN A 363 -2.80 4.71 16.98
C ASN A 363 -4.11 4.03 16.57
N LEU A 364 -4.40 4.03 15.27
CA LEU A 364 -5.64 3.50 14.70
C LEU A 364 -5.32 2.31 13.79
N PRO A 365 -5.14 1.11 14.36
CA PRO A 365 -4.55 -0.04 13.67
C PRO A 365 -5.42 -0.65 12.57
N ASN A 366 -6.74 -0.38 12.58
CA ASN A 366 -7.67 -0.93 11.61
C ASN A 366 -8.71 0.11 11.18
N MET A 367 -9.41 -0.19 10.08
CA MET A 367 -10.42 0.69 9.49
C MET A 367 -11.55 1.00 10.48
N VAL A 368 -12.05 0.01 11.21
CA VAL A 368 -13.17 0.20 12.16
C VAL A 368 -12.81 1.18 13.27
N SER A 369 -11.56 1.19 13.74
CA SER A 369 -11.10 2.13 14.76
C SER A 369 -10.83 3.54 14.19
N ALA A 370 -10.59 3.67 12.88
CA ALA A 370 -10.31 4.95 12.23
C ALA A 370 -11.58 5.72 11.82
N ILE A 371 -12.65 5.03 11.43
CA ILE A 371 -13.90 5.64 10.93
C ILE A 371 -14.48 6.71 11.87
N PRO A 372 -14.48 6.56 13.21
CA PRO A 372 -15.05 7.59 14.11
C PRO A 372 -14.47 8.99 13.91
N ALA A 373 -13.21 9.12 13.50
CA ALA A 373 -12.57 10.43 13.26
C ALA A 373 -13.32 11.27 12.21
N LEU A 374 -14.09 10.63 11.31
CA LEU A 374 -14.84 11.31 10.27
C LEU A 374 -16.02 12.14 10.83
N THR A 375 -16.60 11.72 11.94
CA THR A 375 -17.79 12.33 12.55
C THR A 375 -17.51 13.04 13.88
N GLU A 376 -16.24 13.21 14.25
CA GLU A 376 -15.85 14.03 15.39
C GLU A 376 -16.23 15.51 15.17
N GLU A 377 -16.61 16.21 16.24
CA GLU A 377 -17.08 17.60 16.19
C GLU A 377 -16.08 18.51 15.46
N LYS A 378 -14.78 18.43 15.81
CA LYS A 378 -13.71 19.20 15.14
C LYS A 378 -13.65 18.98 13.63
N THR A 379 -13.94 17.75 13.19
CA THR A 379 -13.92 17.36 11.77
C THR A 379 -15.14 17.91 11.05
N VAL A 380 -16.32 17.80 11.66
CA VAL A 380 -17.58 18.35 11.12
C VAL A 380 -17.47 19.86 10.98
N GLU A 381 -17.09 20.56 12.03
CA GLU A 381 -16.92 22.02 12.02
C GLU A 381 -15.95 22.50 10.94
N MET A 382 -14.80 21.82 10.80
CA MET A 382 -13.83 22.14 9.78
C MET A 382 -14.40 21.96 8.36
N PHE A 383 -15.03 20.81 8.06
CA PHE A 383 -15.56 20.56 6.73
C PHE A 383 -16.72 21.49 6.38
N GLU A 384 -17.61 21.81 7.32
CA GLU A 384 -18.70 22.76 7.13
C GLU A 384 -18.18 24.18 6.95
N LYS A 385 -17.18 24.62 7.75
CA LYS A 385 -16.53 25.94 7.62
C LYS A 385 -16.00 26.18 6.20
N PHE A 386 -15.44 25.17 5.56
CA PHE A 386 -14.88 25.29 4.21
C PHE A 386 -15.84 24.84 3.09
N GLY A 387 -17.07 24.47 3.44
CA GLY A 387 -18.10 24.04 2.47
C GLY A 387 -17.71 22.79 1.69
N VAL A 388 -16.95 21.87 2.32
CA VAL A 388 -16.47 20.63 1.68
C VAL A 388 -17.47 19.49 1.90
N PHE A 389 -17.89 19.26 3.13
CA PHE A 389 -18.94 18.32 3.50
C PHE A 389 -19.81 18.87 4.62
N THR A 390 -21.08 18.52 4.58
CA THR A 390 -22.03 18.74 5.68
C THR A 390 -21.93 17.57 6.69
N LYS A 391 -22.43 17.79 7.91
CA LYS A 391 -22.52 16.74 8.92
C LYS A 391 -23.26 15.48 8.39
N ALA A 392 -24.39 15.67 7.71
CA ALA A 392 -25.17 14.56 7.16
C ALA A 392 -24.39 13.73 6.11
N GLU A 393 -23.57 14.40 5.28
CA GLU A 393 -22.70 13.69 4.32
C GLU A 393 -21.60 12.92 5.01
N LEU A 394 -21.00 13.44 6.08
CA LEU A 394 -19.98 12.74 6.87
C LEU A 394 -20.55 11.53 7.61
N GLU A 395 -21.73 11.66 8.19
CA GLU A 395 -22.46 10.55 8.84
C GLU A 395 -22.77 9.43 7.83
N SER A 396 -23.34 9.79 6.66
CA SER A 396 -23.62 8.83 5.59
C SER A 396 -22.35 8.13 5.09
N ARG A 397 -21.24 8.86 4.92
CA ARG A 397 -19.94 8.26 4.53
C ARG A 397 -19.43 7.30 5.60
N SER A 398 -19.58 7.63 6.87
CA SER A 398 -19.20 6.77 7.99
C SER A 398 -19.98 5.44 7.95
N GLU A 399 -21.29 5.49 7.72
CA GLU A 399 -22.12 4.28 7.58
C GLU A 399 -21.68 3.42 6.40
N VAL A 400 -21.46 4.03 5.22
CA VAL A 400 -20.97 3.32 4.02
C VAL A 400 -19.61 2.66 4.27
N LEU A 401 -18.71 3.29 5.01
CA LEU A 401 -17.40 2.71 5.34
C LEU A 401 -17.55 1.50 6.27
N TYR A 402 -18.39 1.56 7.30
CA TYR A 402 -18.68 0.39 8.16
C TYR A 402 -19.31 -0.74 7.36
N GLU A 403 -20.28 -0.43 6.50
CA GLU A 403 -20.92 -1.42 5.64
C GLU A 403 -19.91 -2.06 4.67
N THR A 404 -19.02 -1.27 4.07
CA THR A 404 -17.97 -1.76 3.18
C THR A 404 -17.05 -2.73 3.91
N TYR A 405 -16.59 -2.39 5.12
CA TYR A 405 -15.75 -3.27 5.93
C TYR A 405 -16.46 -4.60 6.24
N ALA A 406 -17.69 -4.52 6.71
CA ALA A 406 -18.47 -5.71 7.07
C ALA A 406 -18.74 -6.61 5.85
N LYS A 407 -19.14 -6.04 4.72
CA LYS A 407 -19.40 -6.78 3.47
C LYS A 407 -18.15 -7.44 2.92
N THR A 408 -17.01 -6.72 2.89
CA THR A 408 -15.74 -7.27 2.44
C THR A 408 -15.31 -8.45 3.30
N THR A 409 -15.33 -8.29 4.62
CA THR A 409 -14.97 -9.35 5.57
C THR A 409 -15.93 -10.56 5.44
N ALA A 410 -17.23 -10.31 5.23
CA ALA A 410 -18.21 -11.38 5.02
C ALA A 410 -17.95 -12.17 3.72
N ILE A 411 -17.58 -11.49 2.62
CA ILE A 411 -17.20 -12.15 1.36
C ILE A 411 -15.96 -13.01 1.56
N GLU A 412 -14.95 -12.50 2.24
CA GLU A 412 -13.73 -13.25 2.54
C GLU A 412 -14.02 -14.49 3.39
N ALA A 413 -14.79 -14.35 4.49
CA ALA A 413 -15.16 -15.44 5.36
C ALA A 413 -15.94 -16.55 4.62
N ARG A 414 -16.94 -16.17 3.84
CA ARG A 414 -17.72 -17.12 3.03
C ARG A 414 -16.87 -17.80 1.95
N THR A 415 -15.93 -17.08 1.36
CA THR A 415 -14.99 -17.64 0.40
C THR A 415 -14.05 -18.65 1.07
N MET A 416 -13.56 -18.37 2.28
CA MET A 416 -12.75 -19.32 3.06
C MET A 416 -13.54 -20.59 3.37
N LEU A 417 -14.78 -20.47 3.85
CA LEU A 417 -15.67 -21.60 4.14
C LEU A 417 -15.89 -22.45 2.89
N HIS A 418 -16.19 -21.81 1.76
CA HIS A 418 -16.35 -22.51 0.49
C HIS A 418 -15.10 -23.27 0.07
N MET A 419 -13.92 -22.63 0.13
CA MET A 419 -12.66 -23.25 -0.27
C MET A 419 -12.25 -24.37 0.70
N ALA A 420 -12.40 -24.18 2.00
CA ALA A 420 -12.10 -25.20 3.00
C ALA A 420 -12.97 -26.44 2.79
N GLY A 421 -14.29 -26.27 2.73
CA GLY A 421 -15.23 -27.38 2.63
C GLY A 421 -15.27 -28.09 1.27
N LYS A 422 -14.99 -27.38 0.16
CA LYS A 422 -15.09 -27.95 -1.19
C LYS A 422 -13.76 -28.36 -1.80
N HIS A 423 -12.66 -27.78 -1.36
CA HIS A 423 -11.35 -27.98 -1.99
C HIS A 423 -10.32 -28.58 -1.01
N TYR A 424 -10.01 -27.92 0.09
CA TYR A 424 -8.88 -28.29 0.95
C TYR A 424 -9.17 -29.55 1.79
N ILE A 425 -10.25 -29.56 2.59
CA ILE A 425 -10.60 -30.70 3.43
C ILE A 425 -10.77 -32.00 2.59
N PRO A 426 -11.54 -31.99 1.48
CA PRO A 426 -11.62 -33.19 0.62
C PRO A 426 -10.29 -33.63 0.01
N ALA A 427 -9.39 -32.71 -0.32
CA ALA A 427 -8.06 -33.06 -0.83
C ALA A 427 -7.21 -33.73 0.25
N VAL A 428 -7.23 -33.20 1.48
CA VAL A 428 -6.53 -33.78 2.62
C VAL A 428 -7.07 -35.16 2.98
N VAL A 429 -8.38 -35.37 2.96
CA VAL A 429 -9.00 -36.70 3.16
C VAL A 429 -8.51 -37.70 2.11
N ARG A 430 -8.39 -37.30 0.83
CA ARG A 430 -7.78 -38.17 -0.20
C ARG A 430 -6.32 -38.50 0.09
N TYR A 431 -5.56 -37.54 0.63
CA TYR A 431 -4.16 -37.74 0.98
C TYR A 431 -4.00 -38.70 2.17
N THR A 432 -4.82 -38.58 3.21
CA THR A 432 -4.80 -39.52 4.35
C THR A 432 -5.14 -40.94 3.92
N ALA A 433 -6.11 -41.11 3.02
CA ALA A 433 -6.44 -42.42 2.43
C ALA A 433 -5.24 -43.01 1.66
N ARG A 434 -4.50 -42.22 0.87
CA ARG A 434 -3.27 -42.65 0.20
C ARG A 434 -2.17 -43.09 1.16
N LEU A 435 -1.96 -42.37 2.25
CA LEU A 435 -0.98 -42.74 3.27
C LEU A 435 -1.36 -44.06 3.95
N ALA A 436 -2.65 -44.22 4.33
CA ALA A 436 -3.14 -45.46 4.93
C ALA A 436 -2.99 -46.67 3.99
N ASP A 437 -3.35 -46.50 2.71
CA ASP A 437 -3.18 -47.53 1.69
C ASP A 437 -1.69 -47.89 1.47
N SER A 438 -0.80 -46.89 1.47
CA SER A 438 0.64 -47.09 1.40
C SER A 438 1.18 -47.93 2.57
N ILE A 439 0.76 -47.62 3.80
CA ILE A 439 1.14 -48.36 5.01
C ILE A 439 0.72 -49.84 4.88
N CYS A 440 -0.55 -50.08 4.52
CA CYS A 440 -1.08 -51.43 4.34
C CYS A 440 -0.31 -52.22 3.28
N LYS A 441 -0.07 -51.62 2.11
CA LYS A 441 0.64 -52.27 0.99
C LYS A 441 2.09 -52.56 1.32
N VAL A 442 2.82 -51.63 1.93
CA VAL A 442 4.23 -51.84 2.31
C VAL A 442 4.33 -52.99 3.31
N ARG A 443 3.50 -52.98 4.37
CA ARG A 443 3.49 -54.03 5.39
C ARG A 443 3.11 -55.41 4.81
N SER A 444 2.17 -55.44 3.85
CA SER A 444 1.77 -56.69 3.19
C SER A 444 2.84 -57.23 2.26
N ALA A 445 3.55 -56.36 1.52
CA ALA A 445 4.57 -56.75 0.56
C ALA A 445 5.92 -57.14 1.20
N CYS A 446 6.28 -56.42 2.29
CA CYS A 446 7.54 -56.63 3.02
C CYS A 446 7.34 -56.24 4.49
N PRO A 447 6.98 -57.20 5.37
CA PRO A 447 6.72 -56.92 6.79
C PRO A 447 7.88 -56.26 7.52
N GLU A 448 9.12 -56.49 7.06
CA GLU A 448 10.33 -55.91 7.64
C GLU A 448 10.58 -54.46 7.21
N ALA A 449 9.87 -53.97 6.19
CA ALA A 449 10.02 -52.59 5.74
C ALA A 449 9.36 -51.61 6.70
N GLY A 450 10.10 -50.59 7.12
CA GLY A 450 9.60 -49.54 8.02
C GLY A 450 8.54 -48.65 7.36
N THR A 451 7.43 -48.37 8.07
CA THR A 451 6.36 -47.46 7.66
C THR A 451 6.30 -46.20 8.50
N GLY A 452 7.32 -45.92 9.33
CA GLY A 452 7.32 -44.85 10.32
C GLY A 452 7.14 -43.44 9.74
N VAL A 453 7.63 -43.19 8.51
CA VAL A 453 7.42 -41.90 7.82
C VAL A 453 5.95 -41.72 7.45
N GLN A 454 5.33 -42.70 6.84
CA GLN A 454 3.92 -42.66 6.44
C GLN A 454 3.00 -42.55 7.64
N GLU A 455 3.31 -43.24 8.73
CA GLU A 455 2.52 -43.19 9.98
C GLU A 455 2.62 -41.82 10.65
N ARG A 456 3.81 -41.23 10.70
CA ARG A 456 4.01 -39.87 11.23
C ARG A 456 3.23 -38.85 10.40
N LEU A 457 3.35 -38.91 9.05
CA LEU A 457 2.60 -38.02 8.16
C LEU A 457 1.09 -38.21 8.30
N LEU A 458 0.60 -39.45 8.40
CA LEU A 458 -0.82 -39.73 8.58
C LEU A 458 -1.36 -39.15 9.90
N LYS A 459 -0.60 -39.28 10.99
CA LYS A 459 -0.97 -38.75 12.29
C LYS A 459 -1.00 -37.20 12.26
N GLU A 460 0.09 -36.56 11.80
CA GLU A 460 0.17 -35.10 11.72
C GLU A 460 -0.92 -34.51 10.81
N THR A 461 -1.14 -35.12 9.64
CA THR A 461 -2.20 -34.69 8.72
C THR A 461 -3.60 -34.84 9.34
N GLY A 462 -3.85 -35.94 10.09
CA GLY A 462 -5.11 -36.17 10.78
C GLY A 462 -5.38 -35.15 11.88
N GLU A 463 -4.37 -34.79 12.67
CA GLU A 463 -4.47 -33.75 13.70
C GLU A 463 -4.77 -32.37 13.11
N LEU A 464 -4.06 -31.97 12.03
CA LEU A 464 -4.30 -30.70 11.34
C LEU A 464 -5.67 -30.67 10.64
N LEU A 465 -6.13 -31.80 10.09
CA LEU A 465 -7.45 -31.92 9.47
C LEU A 465 -8.56 -31.72 10.51
N ALA A 466 -8.40 -32.30 11.72
CA ALA A 466 -9.35 -32.10 12.81
C ALA A 466 -9.39 -30.62 13.26
N GLN A 467 -8.23 -29.96 13.38
CA GLN A 467 -8.13 -28.54 13.70
C GLN A 467 -8.81 -27.68 12.62
N ALA A 468 -8.58 -27.97 11.35
CA ALA A 468 -9.19 -27.26 10.23
C ALA A 468 -10.72 -27.40 10.22
N SER A 469 -11.22 -28.60 10.48
CA SER A 469 -12.66 -28.87 10.57
C SER A 469 -13.33 -28.12 11.74
N GLU A 470 -12.72 -28.11 12.91
CA GLU A 470 -13.24 -27.37 14.06
C GLU A 470 -13.19 -25.85 13.83
N ALA A 471 -12.09 -25.34 13.28
CA ALA A 471 -11.98 -23.92 12.94
C ALA A 471 -12.97 -23.49 11.85
N GLN A 472 -13.27 -24.37 10.86
CA GLN A 472 -14.31 -24.13 9.88
C GLN A 472 -15.67 -23.97 10.57
N LYS A 473 -16.03 -24.88 11.48
CA LYS A 473 -17.29 -24.81 12.22
C LYS A 473 -17.40 -23.52 13.04
N CYS A 474 -16.34 -23.13 13.75
CA CYS A 474 -16.29 -21.87 14.49
C CYS A 474 -16.51 -20.65 13.58
N LEU A 475 -15.93 -20.65 12.37
CA LEU A 475 -16.14 -19.57 11.40
C LEU A 475 -17.58 -19.57 10.84
N GLU A 476 -18.19 -20.74 10.60
CA GLU A 476 -19.59 -20.88 10.19
C GLU A 476 -20.52 -20.26 11.25
N GLU A 477 -20.35 -20.64 12.52
CA GLU A 477 -21.12 -20.09 13.64
C GLU A 477 -20.93 -18.56 13.80
N ALA A 478 -19.72 -18.06 13.58
CA ALA A 478 -19.44 -16.63 13.61
C ALA A 478 -20.15 -15.88 12.46
N VAL A 479 -20.15 -16.44 11.25
CA VAL A 479 -20.88 -15.87 10.09
C VAL A 479 -22.38 -15.87 10.32
N GLU A 480 -22.94 -16.91 10.94
CA GLU A 480 -24.36 -16.95 11.30
C GLU A 480 -24.72 -15.87 12.32
N LYS A 481 -23.89 -15.67 13.35
CA LYS A 481 -24.06 -14.58 14.33
C LYS A 481 -24.03 -13.21 13.66
N MET A 482 -23.06 -12.99 12.77
CA MET A 482 -22.91 -11.73 12.03
C MET A 482 -24.18 -11.40 11.24
N ASN A 483 -24.81 -12.39 10.59
CA ASN A 483 -26.02 -12.20 9.77
C ASN A 483 -27.25 -11.74 10.58
N ASN A 484 -27.21 -11.83 11.91
CA ASN A 484 -28.28 -11.41 12.82
C ASN A 484 -28.00 -10.02 13.45
N ILE A 485 -26.97 -9.29 13.00
CA ILE A 485 -26.64 -7.94 13.49
C ILE A 485 -27.18 -6.91 12.50
N ASP A 486 -28.14 -6.11 12.91
CA ASP A 486 -28.77 -5.10 12.05
C ASP A 486 -27.97 -3.80 11.97
N ASN A 487 -27.32 -3.40 13.06
CA ASN A 487 -26.54 -2.16 13.11
C ASN A 487 -25.19 -2.35 12.40
N VAL A 488 -24.92 -1.53 11.39
CA VAL A 488 -23.72 -1.66 10.54
C VAL A 488 -22.41 -1.45 11.30
N ARG A 489 -22.37 -0.56 12.30
CA ARG A 489 -21.21 -0.31 13.14
C ARG A 489 -20.93 -1.49 14.06
N GLU A 490 -21.96 -2.05 14.67
CA GLU A 490 -21.84 -3.26 15.50
C GLU A 490 -21.41 -4.45 14.64
N MET A 491 -21.97 -4.61 13.44
CA MET A 491 -21.59 -5.64 12.49
C MET A 491 -20.10 -5.53 12.11
N ALA A 492 -19.63 -4.33 11.75
CA ALA A 492 -18.23 -4.11 11.40
C ALA A 492 -17.30 -4.39 12.60
N THR A 493 -17.72 -4.00 13.81
CA THR A 493 -16.98 -4.30 15.04
C THR A 493 -16.90 -5.81 15.28
N PHE A 494 -18.01 -6.53 15.12
CA PHE A 494 -18.03 -7.99 15.24
C PHE A 494 -17.20 -8.66 14.13
N CYS A 495 -17.20 -8.13 12.91
CA CYS A 495 -16.31 -8.62 11.84
C CYS A 495 -14.85 -8.52 12.24
N ARG A 496 -14.42 -7.39 12.80
CA ARG A 496 -13.05 -7.18 13.29
C ARG A 496 -12.68 -8.14 14.43
N ASP A 497 -13.56 -8.26 15.44
CA ASP A 497 -13.24 -8.91 16.72
C ASP A 497 -13.60 -10.40 16.76
N GLY A 498 -14.53 -10.85 15.90
CA GLY A 498 -15.00 -12.23 15.83
C GLY A 498 -14.63 -12.94 14.53
N ILE A 499 -15.01 -12.37 13.37
CA ILE A 499 -14.82 -13.02 12.07
C ILE A 499 -13.33 -13.09 11.68
N VAL A 500 -12.61 -11.98 11.74
CA VAL A 500 -11.19 -11.94 11.34
C VAL A 500 -10.33 -12.91 12.17
N PRO A 501 -10.46 -13.01 13.50
CA PRO A 501 -9.75 -14.02 14.28
C PRO A 501 -10.14 -15.45 13.90
N ALA A 502 -11.43 -15.75 13.64
CA ALA A 502 -11.88 -17.07 13.21
C ALA A 502 -11.32 -17.44 11.82
N MET A 503 -11.25 -16.49 10.90
CA MET A 503 -10.58 -16.69 9.59
C MET A 503 -9.10 -17.05 9.77
N ARG A 504 -8.39 -16.38 10.67
CA ARG A 504 -6.97 -16.69 10.97
C ARG A 504 -6.82 -18.09 11.58
N ALA A 505 -7.74 -18.48 12.47
CA ALA A 505 -7.74 -19.81 13.08
C ALA A 505 -7.93 -20.91 12.02
N LEU A 506 -8.80 -20.71 11.02
CA LEU A 506 -9.00 -21.64 9.92
C LEU A 506 -7.82 -21.68 8.95
N ARG A 507 -7.21 -20.54 8.67
CA ARG A 507 -6.05 -20.43 7.79
C ARG A 507 -4.86 -21.23 8.29
N THR A 508 -4.54 -21.12 9.59
CA THR A 508 -3.33 -21.69 10.19
C THR A 508 -3.13 -23.20 9.91
N PRO A 509 -4.10 -24.10 10.21
CA PRO A 509 -3.93 -25.54 9.92
C PRO A 509 -3.93 -25.82 8.41
N ILE A 510 -4.64 -25.09 7.58
CA ILE A 510 -4.67 -25.30 6.13
C ILE A 510 -3.34 -24.89 5.49
N ASP A 511 -2.76 -23.75 5.86
CA ASP A 511 -1.44 -23.34 5.38
C ASP A 511 -0.34 -24.34 5.80
N ARG A 512 -0.48 -24.95 6.99
CA ARG A 512 0.41 -26.03 7.43
C ARG A 512 0.24 -27.29 6.61
N LEU A 513 -0.99 -27.68 6.27
CA LEU A 513 -1.31 -28.82 5.41
C LEU A 513 -0.75 -28.66 3.99
N GLU A 514 -0.69 -27.43 3.46
CA GLU A 514 -0.09 -27.14 2.16
C GLU A 514 1.37 -27.62 2.08
N LEU A 515 2.12 -27.52 3.17
CA LEU A 515 3.54 -27.93 3.25
C LEU A 515 3.72 -29.45 3.33
N ILE A 516 2.67 -30.20 3.67
CA ILE A 516 2.74 -31.64 3.95
C ILE A 516 2.09 -32.46 2.82
N VAL A 517 0.97 -31.97 2.28
CA VAL A 517 0.18 -32.70 1.30
C VAL A 517 0.88 -32.72 -0.06
N ASP A 518 0.85 -33.89 -0.72
CA ASP A 518 1.38 -34.08 -2.06
C ASP A 518 0.87 -32.99 -3.02
N LYS A 519 1.79 -32.31 -3.70
CA LYS A 519 1.48 -31.24 -4.66
C LYS A 519 0.48 -31.68 -5.75
N ALA A 520 0.49 -32.96 -6.14
CA ALA A 520 -0.44 -33.50 -7.13
C ALA A 520 -1.88 -33.61 -6.61
N ILE A 521 -2.07 -33.59 -5.28
CA ILE A 521 -3.38 -33.67 -4.62
C ILE A 521 -3.85 -32.27 -4.18
N TRP A 522 -2.88 -31.36 -3.91
CA TRP A 522 -3.20 -30.00 -3.45
C TRP A 522 -4.05 -29.26 -4.47
N PRO A 523 -5.22 -28.70 -4.07
CA PRO A 523 -6.28 -28.37 -5.03
C PRO A 523 -6.09 -27.05 -5.77
N VAL A 524 -5.16 -26.18 -5.32
CA VAL A 524 -4.98 -24.84 -5.86
C VAL A 524 -3.50 -24.52 -6.08
N PRO A 525 -3.16 -23.58 -6.98
CA PRO A 525 -1.81 -23.07 -7.11
C PRO A 525 -1.32 -22.42 -5.81
N THR A 526 -0.06 -22.73 -5.44
CA THR A 526 0.64 -22.11 -4.30
C THR A 526 1.14 -20.71 -4.66
N TYR A 527 1.67 -19.95 -3.68
CA TYR A 527 2.30 -18.66 -3.94
C TYR A 527 3.43 -18.74 -4.97
N GLY A 528 4.25 -19.79 -4.90
CA GLY A 528 5.31 -20.02 -5.89
C GLY A 528 4.78 -20.27 -7.30
N ASP A 529 3.63 -20.94 -7.40
CA ASP A 529 3.02 -21.26 -8.69
C ASP A 529 2.37 -20.04 -9.37
N LEU A 530 1.93 -19.04 -8.59
CA LEU A 530 1.24 -17.84 -9.11
C LEU A 530 2.19 -16.86 -9.81
N ARG A 531 3.49 -16.93 -9.52
CA ARG A 531 4.49 -16.05 -10.14
C ARG A 531 4.56 -16.32 -11.65
N VAL A 532 4.84 -15.27 -12.42
CA VAL A 532 5.06 -15.39 -13.86
C VAL A 532 6.41 -16.06 -14.09
N GLU A 533 6.41 -17.36 -14.40
CA GLU A 533 7.61 -18.07 -14.81
C GLU A 533 7.99 -17.72 -16.26
N VAL A 534 9.28 -17.69 -16.55
CA VAL A 534 9.79 -17.51 -17.91
C VAL A 534 9.29 -18.69 -18.77
N GLY A 535 8.57 -18.39 -19.83
CA GLY A 535 7.84 -19.37 -20.64
C GLY A 535 8.70 -20.30 -21.49
N TYR A 536 9.57 -21.11 -20.89
CA TYR A 536 10.19 -22.24 -21.59
C TYR A 536 9.21 -23.41 -21.83
N LEU A 537 8.05 -23.43 -21.20
CA LEU A 537 7.07 -24.54 -21.30
C LEU A 537 5.98 -24.34 -22.35
N LEU A 538 5.80 -23.15 -22.91
CA LEU A 538 4.77 -22.92 -23.94
C LEU A 538 5.19 -23.35 -25.35
N LEU A 539 6.47 -23.39 -25.66
CA LEU A 539 6.97 -23.88 -26.96
C LEU A 539 6.82 -25.39 -27.17
N ILE A 540 6.72 -26.17 -26.09
CA ILE A 540 6.57 -27.65 -26.21
C ILE A 540 5.10 -28.08 -26.40
N LYS A 541 4.13 -27.27 -25.97
CA LYS A 541 2.70 -27.63 -26.10
C LYS A 541 2.06 -27.27 -27.45
N THR A 542 2.67 -26.42 -28.24
CA THR A 542 2.14 -26.02 -29.56
C THR A 542 2.60 -26.90 -30.72
N PHE A 543 3.62 -27.75 -30.52
CA PHE A 543 4.02 -28.73 -31.50
C PHE A 543 3.46 -30.13 -31.16
N ARG A 544 2.15 -30.33 -31.27
CA ARG A 544 1.62 -31.65 -31.60
C ARG A 544 1.63 -31.77 -33.13
N PRO A 545 2.50 -32.60 -33.75
CA PRO A 545 2.34 -32.87 -35.16
C PRO A 545 0.97 -33.56 -35.34
N LYS A 546 0.14 -33.01 -36.18
CA LYS A 546 -0.98 -33.77 -36.75
C LYS A 546 -0.36 -34.92 -37.55
N ILE A 547 -0.25 -36.07 -36.93
CA ILE A 547 0.07 -37.31 -37.66
C ILE A 547 -1.20 -37.63 -38.44
N SER A 548 -1.24 -37.23 -39.71
CA SER A 548 -2.15 -37.86 -40.69
C SER A 548 -1.56 -39.22 -41.02
N GLU A 549 -2.34 -40.25 -40.83
CA GLU A 549 -1.98 -41.60 -41.23
C GLU A 549 -1.56 -41.64 -42.72
N GLY A 550 -0.36 -42.15 -42.97
CA GLY A 550 0.07 -42.58 -44.28
C GLY A 550 0.96 -41.67 -45.10
N LYS A 551 2.22 -41.38 -44.67
CA LYS A 551 3.38 -41.20 -45.57
C LYS A 551 4.69 -41.31 -44.76
N LYS A 552 5.62 -42.14 -45.30
CA LYS A 552 6.98 -42.34 -44.77
C LYS A 552 7.73 -41.00 -44.72
N VAL A 553 8.18 -40.59 -43.54
CA VAL A 553 9.00 -39.41 -43.34
C VAL A 553 10.48 -39.74 -43.54
N ARG A 554 11.15 -39.04 -44.46
CA ARG A 554 12.61 -38.96 -44.52
C ARG A 554 13.12 -38.15 -43.32
N LYS A 555 14.15 -38.69 -42.67
CA LYS A 555 14.90 -37.97 -41.63
C LYS A 555 15.65 -36.79 -42.26
N GLU A 556 15.21 -35.58 -42.04
CA GLU A 556 16.03 -34.38 -42.23
C GLU A 556 16.54 -33.89 -40.88
N THR A 557 17.86 -33.78 -40.78
CA THR A 557 18.55 -33.24 -39.61
C THR A 557 18.44 -31.72 -39.63
N VAL A 558 17.69 -31.11 -38.70
CA VAL A 558 17.64 -29.67 -38.53
C VAL A 558 18.78 -29.25 -37.61
N THR A 559 19.74 -28.52 -38.15
CA THR A 559 20.83 -27.91 -37.40
C THR A 559 20.35 -26.52 -36.95
N VAL A 560 20.18 -26.31 -35.64
CA VAL A 560 19.86 -25.00 -35.07
C VAL A 560 21.18 -24.30 -34.71
N SER A 561 21.50 -23.19 -35.38
CA SER A 561 22.62 -22.35 -35.02
C SER A 561 22.15 -21.22 -34.10
N PHE A 562 22.77 -21.12 -32.93
CA PHE A 562 22.58 -19.97 -32.03
C PHE A 562 23.47 -18.81 -32.49
N ARG A 563 22.89 -17.67 -32.78
CA ARG A 563 23.61 -16.39 -32.75
C ARG A 563 23.31 -15.69 -31.43
N VAL A 564 24.35 -15.47 -30.65
CA VAL A 564 24.35 -14.56 -29.51
C VAL A 564 24.59 -13.14 -30.08
N GLN A 565 23.70 -12.24 -29.78
CA GLN A 565 23.96 -10.81 -29.82
C GLN A 565 23.72 -10.26 -28.42
#